data_844e663e20ea24232a847608bb85d342
#
_entry.id   844e663e20ea24232a847608bb85d342
#
_cell.length_a   1.000
_cell.length_b   1.000
_cell.length_c   1.000
_cell.angle_alpha   90.00
_cell.angle_beta   90.00
_cell.angle_gamma   90.00
#
_symmetry.space_group_name_H-M   'P 1'
#
loop_
_entity.id
_entity.type
_entity.pdbx_description
1 polymer ?
#
loop_
_entity_poly.entity_id
_entity_poly.type
_entity_poly.pdbx_seq_one_letter_code
_entity_poly.pdbx_strand_id
1 'polypeptide(L)'
;MLDLKKYSICVLYLMLFTGLVNGQESGKAIFVVHSSYRDIETFRDFSEQIARLKPFGRIDMNINLTAEKADFEMPEGGSPWHEYAAYDRSLSKFFPDEKIAPFIPEELVTKNRQLLLSKAKIIRDLGLDAGYRSNEPHFLPAAFFESYPHLRGPRVDHPRRSLQKEFAPCFHQKETVEIYQHMANTLFENVPEIHTVHFNMNDAGSGFCWADWLYSGPNGPDNCKNLIMSERVLKLVNVFNKAAGQTGHDIEIFMWGMFTDSEIDDIISHLPANCFIQGVEKGNLPPTKHIGSLAWSAYPVRGIINPLGILRTLDRNSENIPQRYSLSFGGSYDRGTERMETVEKVIDIVENHLANPAGDGLIPTLQNLQKLCVGWAGEESADRLFNAFVDLDEALKTKQATIGGLSTLYWGVSTRHITRPLVIAPERLDPDEEAYFLPHVFNVSLDEARNDYMDIHGGGHNAIPMGAADNFLSGLKSVYTSMEQITDAPEQEFLDNMAMALRIYSSVVRSCANFNDAQIIRNRNREVLAGPIHRPNKIPTWTGDQDLLDFNEIMRDELDNTTELIQLLENGGMDLINHAHEPALEDTFLLGPDLVENLKQKRKIMLDHWLDIEGYLTSPFK
;
A
#
# COMPACT_ATOMS: atom_id res chain seq x y z
N MET A 1 62.63 -16.64 -42.55
CA MET A 1 61.58 -15.68 -42.93
C MET A 1 60.23 -16.30 -42.65
N LEU A 2 59.74 -16.17 -41.45
CA LEU A 2 58.45 -16.68 -40.99
C LEU A 2 57.38 -15.64 -41.34
N ASP A 3 56.33 -16.13 -41.91
CA ASP A 3 55.28 -15.45 -42.66
C ASP A 3 54.42 -14.57 -41.74
N LEU A 4 54.79 -13.29 -41.59
CA LEU A 4 54.13 -12.26 -40.77
C LEU A 4 52.69 -11.93 -41.24
N LYS A 5 52.25 -12.43 -42.40
CA LYS A 5 50.89 -12.17 -42.92
C LYS A 5 49.80 -13.03 -42.28
N LYS A 6 50.13 -14.17 -41.67
CA LYS A 6 49.14 -15.04 -41.02
C LYS A 6 48.74 -14.55 -39.60
N TYR A 7 49.61 -13.80 -38.94
CA TYR A 7 49.31 -13.27 -37.60
C TYR A 7 48.47 -11.96 -37.64
N SER A 8 48.57 -11.18 -38.74
CA SER A 8 47.73 -9.98 -38.88
C SER A 8 46.25 -10.28 -39.11
N ILE A 9 45.93 -11.42 -39.74
CA ILE A 9 44.52 -11.83 -39.96
C ILE A 9 43.90 -12.40 -38.68
N CYS A 10 44.67 -13.13 -37.88
CA CYS A 10 44.14 -13.61 -36.56
C CYS A 10 43.96 -12.48 -35.56
N VAL A 11 44.80 -11.46 -35.53
CA VAL A 11 44.63 -10.30 -34.62
C VAL A 11 43.47 -9.42 -35.08
N LEU A 12 43.25 -9.27 -36.40
CA LEU A 12 42.07 -8.55 -36.91
C LEU A 12 40.76 -9.32 -36.67
N TYR A 13 40.78 -10.66 -36.74
CA TYR A 13 39.61 -11.48 -36.36
C TYR A 13 39.37 -11.49 -34.87
N LEU A 14 40.40 -11.45 -34.03
CA LEU A 14 40.21 -11.29 -32.57
C LEU A 14 39.71 -9.89 -32.21
N MET A 15 40.17 -8.84 -32.90
CA MET A 15 39.65 -7.46 -32.68
C MET A 15 38.24 -7.26 -33.25
N LEU A 16 37.86 -8.00 -34.31
CA LEU A 16 36.47 -7.97 -34.82
C LEU A 16 35.51 -8.83 -33.98
N PHE A 17 36.01 -9.88 -33.31
CA PHE A 17 35.19 -10.63 -32.35
C PHE A 17 35.11 -9.96 -30.99
N THR A 18 36.10 -9.17 -30.58
CA THR A 18 35.98 -8.35 -29.35
C THR A 18 35.18 -7.07 -29.56
N GLY A 19 34.93 -6.67 -30.82
CA GLY A 19 34.08 -5.53 -31.18
C GLY A 19 32.60 -5.88 -31.39
N LEU A 20 32.25 -7.19 -31.39
CA LEU A 20 30.87 -7.68 -31.52
C LEU A 20 30.34 -8.34 -30.23
N VAL A 21 31.10 -8.31 -29.14
CA VAL A 21 30.57 -8.45 -27.79
C VAL A 21 30.28 -7.04 -27.29
N ASN A 22 29.52 -6.30 -28.07
CA ASN A 22 28.91 -5.08 -27.60
C ASN A 22 27.67 -5.47 -26.81
N GLY A 23 27.85 -5.33 -25.51
CA GLY A 23 26.85 -4.71 -24.67
C GLY A 23 25.51 -5.43 -24.59
N GLN A 24 25.46 -6.72 -24.26
CA GLN A 24 24.59 -7.01 -23.14
C GLN A 24 25.17 -6.19 -21.98
N GLU A 25 24.52 -5.07 -21.65
CA GLU A 25 24.66 -4.43 -20.35
C GLU A 25 24.17 -5.46 -19.30
N SER A 26 25.00 -6.46 -19.08
CA SER A 26 24.75 -7.52 -18.13
C SER A 26 24.80 -6.88 -16.76
N GLY A 27 23.65 -6.72 -16.12
CA GLY A 27 23.59 -6.64 -14.69
C GLY A 27 23.31 -5.29 -14.05
N LYS A 28 22.90 -4.26 -14.78
CA LYS A 28 22.41 -3.04 -14.12
C LYS A 28 21.05 -3.29 -13.47
N ALA A 29 20.87 -2.80 -12.24
CA ALA A 29 19.63 -2.90 -11.51
C ALA A 29 18.49 -2.13 -12.21
N ILE A 30 17.24 -2.48 -11.89
CA ILE A 30 16.06 -1.73 -12.27
C ILE A 30 15.34 -1.33 -10.98
N PHE A 31 15.17 -0.03 -10.78
CA PHE A 31 14.45 0.53 -9.64
C PHE A 31 13.07 0.97 -10.08
N VAL A 32 12.04 0.29 -9.59
CA VAL A 32 10.64 0.69 -9.79
C VAL A 32 10.21 1.50 -8.58
N VAL A 33 9.99 2.79 -8.77
CA VAL A 33 9.77 3.74 -7.68
C VAL A 33 8.32 4.17 -7.62
N HIS A 34 7.74 4.08 -6.43
CA HIS A 34 6.38 4.50 -6.13
C HIS A 34 6.38 5.62 -5.10
N SER A 35 5.62 6.68 -5.36
CA SER A 35 5.41 7.76 -4.41
C SER A 35 4.02 8.37 -4.56
N SER A 36 3.54 9.00 -3.51
CA SER A 36 2.27 9.73 -3.49
C SER A 36 2.45 11.25 -3.34
N TYR A 37 3.62 11.78 -3.64
CA TYR A 37 3.83 13.24 -3.65
C TYR A 37 2.97 13.89 -4.74
N ARG A 38 2.09 14.83 -4.33
CA ARG A 38 1.25 15.64 -5.23
C ARG A 38 1.87 16.98 -5.55
N ASP A 39 2.47 17.62 -4.54
CA ASP A 39 3.19 18.86 -4.73
C ASP A 39 4.37 18.68 -5.67
N ILE A 40 4.45 19.53 -6.68
CA ILE A 40 5.40 19.36 -7.78
C ILE A 40 6.84 19.68 -7.36
N GLU A 41 7.04 20.63 -6.45
CA GLU A 41 8.38 20.94 -5.95
C GLU A 41 8.89 19.80 -5.05
N THR A 42 8.05 19.32 -4.14
CA THR A 42 8.37 18.14 -3.32
C THR A 42 8.62 16.89 -4.18
N PHE A 43 7.86 16.70 -5.26
CA PHE A 43 8.10 15.60 -6.19
C PHE A 43 9.42 15.76 -6.95
N ARG A 44 9.84 17.00 -7.24
CA ARG A 44 11.16 17.28 -7.84
C ARG A 44 12.27 16.90 -6.87
N ASP A 45 12.23 17.40 -5.63
CA ASP A 45 13.22 17.10 -4.61
C ASP A 45 13.34 15.58 -4.40
N PHE A 46 12.20 14.91 -4.30
CA PHE A 46 12.14 13.44 -4.23
C PHE A 46 12.81 12.78 -5.43
N SER A 47 12.52 13.25 -6.64
CA SER A 47 13.06 12.66 -7.88
C SER A 47 14.58 12.89 -7.99
N GLU A 48 15.09 14.00 -7.48
CA GLU A 48 16.53 14.28 -7.39
C GLU A 48 17.24 13.32 -6.43
N GLN A 49 16.64 13.01 -5.28
CA GLN A 49 17.19 11.99 -4.38
C GLN A 49 17.22 10.61 -5.05
N ILE A 50 16.14 10.23 -5.72
CA ILE A 50 16.07 8.95 -6.44
C ILE A 50 17.09 8.89 -7.58
N ALA A 51 17.35 10.01 -8.27
CA ALA A 51 18.32 10.08 -9.37
C ALA A 51 19.75 9.73 -8.95
N ARG A 52 20.09 9.75 -7.67
CA ARG A 52 21.37 9.27 -7.13
C ARG A 52 21.61 7.80 -7.45
N LEU A 53 20.57 7.01 -7.67
CA LEU A 53 20.67 5.59 -8.02
C LEU A 53 20.97 5.34 -9.50
N LYS A 54 20.99 6.36 -10.37
CA LYS A 54 21.30 6.22 -11.83
C LYS A 54 22.59 5.48 -12.14
N PRO A 55 23.70 5.66 -11.39
CA PRO A 55 24.93 4.91 -11.65
C PRO A 55 24.76 3.39 -11.54
N PHE A 56 23.79 2.93 -10.78
CA PHE A 56 23.56 1.50 -10.49
C PHE A 56 22.54 0.85 -11.42
N GLY A 57 21.69 1.64 -12.10
CA GLY A 57 20.70 1.05 -12.98
C GLY A 57 19.68 2.01 -13.58
N ARG A 58 18.68 1.42 -14.23
CA ARG A 58 17.51 2.12 -14.75
C ARG A 58 16.55 2.46 -13.61
N ILE A 59 15.92 3.62 -13.69
CA ILE A 59 14.96 4.10 -12.70
C ILE A 59 13.63 4.36 -13.39
N ASP A 60 12.61 3.56 -13.07
CA ASP A 60 11.25 3.70 -13.58
C ASP A 60 10.37 4.30 -12.48
N MET A 61 10.07 5.59 -12.57
CA MET A 61 9.25 6.29 -11.58
C MET A 61 7.78 6.27 -11.96
N ASN A 62 6.92 5.71 -11.10
CA ASN A 62 5.48 5.77 -11.30
C ASN A 62 4.96 7.21 -11.11
N ILE A 63 4.36 7.77 -12.16
CA ILE A 63 3.96 9.18 -12.21
C ILE A 63 2.45 9.42 -12.05
N ASN A 64 1.62 8.38 -12.05
CA ASN A 64 0.16 8.50 -12.01
C ASN A 64 -0.50 7.96 -10.73
N LEU A 65 0.27 7.71 -9.67
CA LEU A 65 -0.27 7.15 -8.41
C LEU A 65 -1.15 8.12 -7.62
N THR A 66 -1.08 9.40 -7.92
CA THR A 66 -1.76 10.49 -7.23
C THR A 66 -2.94 11.06 -8.02
N ALA A 67 -3.66 10.20 -8.76
CA ALA A 67 -4.89 10.61 -9.41
C ALA A 67 -5.92 11.17 -8.40
N GLU A 68 -6.68 12.19 -8.83
CA GLU A 68 -7.78 12.72 -8.04
C GLU A 68 -8.84 11.64 -7.82
N LYS A 69 -9.47 11.68 -6.65
CA LYS A 69 -10.61 10.85 -6.33
C LYS A 69 -11.78 11.21 -7.24
N ALA A 70 -12.43 10.19 -7.79
CA ALA A 70 -13.59 10.36 -8.66
C ALA A 70 -14.88 10.41 -7.82
N ASP A 71 -15.14 11.53 -7.14
CA ASP A 71 -16.29 11.69 -6.26
C ASP A 71 -17.63 11.47 -6.96
N PHE A 72 -17.70 11.70 -8.27
CA PHE A 72 -18.90 11.44 -9.09
C PHE A 72 -19.24 9.95 -9.21
N GLU A 73 -18.30 9.06 -8.89
CA GLU A 73 -18.49 7.60 -8.84
C GLU A 73 -18.75 7.08 -7.42
N MET A 74 -18.78 7.98 -6.43
CA MET A 74 -19.08 7.63 -5.04
C MET A 74 -20.57 7.84 -4.76
N PRO A 75 -21.36 6.78 -4.53
CA PRO A 75 -22.75 6.94 -4.13
C PRO A 75 -22.82 7.52 -2.72
N GLU A 76 -23.92 8.20 -2.42
CA GLU A 76 -24.19 8.71 -1.07
C GLU A 76 -24.17 7.56 -0.05
N GLY A 77 -23.38 7.71 1.02
CA GLY A 77 -23.15 6.67 2.02
C GLY A 77 -22.22 5.54 1.58
N GLY A 78 -21.63 5.64 0.39
CA GLY A 78 -20.63 4.69 -0.08
C GLY A 78 -19.32 4.79 0.71
N SER A 79 -18.64 3.66 0.86
CA SER A 79 -17.31 3.60 1.46
C SER A 79 -16.24 3.55 0.38
N PRO A 80 -15.20 4.39 0.45
CA PRO A 80 -14.07 4.34 -0.49
C PRO A 80 -13.42 2.96 -0.61
N TRP A 81 -13.51 2.16 0.42
CA TRP A 81 -12.99 0.80 0.42
C TRP A 81 -13.83 -0.17 -0.43
N HIS A 82 -15.09 0.11 -0.63
CA HIS A 82 -16.01 -0.76 -1.33
C HIS A 82 -16.45 -0.23 -2.69
N GLU A 83 -16.34 1.07 -2.90
CA GLU A 83 -16.62 1.75 -4.18
C GLU A 83 -15.30 2.00 -4.91
N TYR A 84 -14.75 0.93 -5.47
CA TYR A 84 -13.41 0.93 -6.06
C TYR A 84 -13.24 1.89 -7.23
N ALA A 85 -14.31 2.13 -7.98
CA ALA A 85 -14.29 3.05 -9.13
C ALA A 85 -13.87 4.47 -8.75
N ALA A 86 -14.18 4.92 -7.52
CA ALA A 86 -13.80 6.26 -7.07
C ALA A 86 -12.28 6.44 -6.95
N TYR A 87 -11.53 5.39 -6.69
CA TYR A 87 -10.08 5.41 -6.45
C TYR A 87 -9.26 4.72 -7.54
N ASP A 88 -9.90 4.15 -8.55
CA ASP A 88 -9.17 3.52 -9.62
C ASP A 88 -8.41 4.54 -10.48
N ARG A 89 -7.33 4.09 -11.13
CA ARG A 89 -6.45 4.88 -11.97
C ARG A 89 -6.53 4.43 -13.41
N SER A 90 -7.74 4.21 -13.86
CA SER A 90 -7.97 3.84 -15.25
C SER A 90 -7.50 4.93 -16.20
N LEU A 91 -7.04 4.50 -17.37
CA LEU A 91 -6.51 5.39 -18.42
C LEU A 91 -7.52 6.45 -18.86
N SER A 92 -8.81 6.13 -18.80
CA SER A 92 -9.91 7.03 -19.10
C SER A 92 -9.97 8.28 -18.21
N LYS A 93 -9.43 8.23 -16.99
CA LYS A 93 -9.39 9.39 -16.09
C LYS A 93 -8.23 10.37 -16.39
N PHE A 94 -7.35 10.01 -17.32
CA PHE A 94 -6.23 10.85 -17.78
C PHE A 94 -6.39 11.26 -19.24
N PHE A 95 -6.71 10.32 -20.11
CA PHE A 95 -6.81 10.49 -21.55
C PHE A 95 -8.05 9.77 -22.09
N PRO A 96 -9.27 10.22 -21.73
CA PRO A 96 -10.49 9.56 -22.19
C PRO A 96 -10.61 9.63 -23.72
N ASP A 97 -11.06 8.54 -24.32
CA ASP A 97 -11.54 8.54 -25.71
C ASP A 97 -12.78 9.43 -25.86
N GLU A 98 -13.03 9.93 -27.07
CA GLU A 98 -14.17 10.82 -27.36
C GLU A 98 -15.54 10.23 -26.96
N LYS A 99 -15.67 8.91 -26.97
CA LYS A 99 -16.89 8.21 -26.53
C LYS A 99 -17.02 8.13 -25.01
N ILE A 100 -15.90 8.13 -24.28
CA ILE A 100 -15.90 8.05 -22.80
C ILE A 100 -15.94 9.45 -22.18
N ALA A 101 -15.29 10.42 -22.82
CA ALA A 101 -15.15 11.78 -22.30
C ALA A 101 -16.46 12.44 -21.81
N PRO A 102 -17.63 12.25 -22.48
CA PRO A 102 -18.88 12.84 -22.01
C PRO A 102 -19.37 12.35 -20.63
N PHE A 103 -18.84 11.24 -20.14
CA PHE A 103 -19.25 10.59 -18.90
C PHE A 103 -18.28 10.80 -17.73
N ILE A 104 -17.18 11.53 -17.96
CA ILE A 104 -16.19 11.84 -16.93
C ILE A 104 -16.06 13.37 -16.81
N PRO A 105 -16.10 13.95 -15.62
CA PRO A 105 -15.95 15.39 -15.44
C PRO A 105 -14.64 15.90 -16.05
N GLU A 106 -14.73 16.90 -16.93
CA GLU A 106 -13.56 17.50 -17.61
C GLU A 106 -12.54 18.07 -16.63
N GLU A 107 -13.01 18.62 -15.51
CA GLU A 107 -12.14 19.15 -14.46
C GLU A 107 -11.23 18.07 -13.85
N LEU A 108 -11.79 16.89 -13.56
CA LEU A 108 -11.04 15.73 -13.04
C LEU A 108 -9.97 15.28 -14.04
N VAL A 109 -10.33 15.11 -15.30
CA VAL A 109 -9.40 14.72 -16.37
C VAL A 109 -8.29 15.75 -16.52
N THR A 110 -8.63 17.04 -16.48
CA THR A 110 -7.68 18.14 -16.60
C THR A 110 -6.68 18.15 -15.45
N LYS A 111 -7.14 18.03 -14.20
CA LYS A 111 -6.27 17.98 -13.02
C LYS A 111 -5.33 16.78 -13.08
N ASN A 112 -5.86 15.59 -13.34
CA ASN A 112 -5.06 14.36 -13.45
C ASN A 112 -4.00 14.46 -14.54
N ARG A 113 -4.38 14.94 -15.73
CA ARG A 113 -3.46 15.11 -16.87
C ARG A 113 -2.38 16.14 -16.58
N GLN A 114 -2.73 17.29 -16.01
CA GLN A 114 -1.77 18.34 -15.68
C GLN A 114 -0.73 17.82 -14.67
N LEU A 115 -1.16 17.15 -13.62
CA LEU A 115 -0.25 16.58 -12.63
C LEU A 115 0.66 15.52 -13.24
N LEU A 116 0.11 14.60 -14.04
CA LEU A 116 0.87 13.58 -14.76
C LEU A 116 1.95 14.18 -15.65
N LEU A 117 1.58 15.17 -16.48
CA LEU A 117 2.50 15.80 -17.42
C LEU A 117 3.57 16.65 -16.73
N SER A 118 3.22 17.29 -15.60
CA SER A 118 4.19 18.02 -14.77
C SER A 118 5.24 17.07 -14.19
N LYS A 119 4.82 15.92 -13.67
CA LYS A 119 5.72 14.86 -13.18
C LYS A 119 6.57 14.28 -14.32
N ALA A 120 5.97 13.97 -15.47
CA ALA A 120 6.70 13.49 -16.65
C ALA A 120 7.79 14.46 -17.09
N LYS A 121 7.52 15.78 -17.03
CA LYS A 121 8.53 16.80 -17.33
C LYS A 121 9.73 16.73 -16.37
N ILE A 122 9.50 16.57 -15.07
CA ILE A 122 10.58 16.42 -14.08
C ILE A 122 11.40 15.16 -14.38
N ILE A 123 10.74 14.04 -14.64
CA ILE A 123 11.41 12.79 -15.01
C ILE A 123 12.31 12.97 -16.23
N ARG A 124 11.80 13.63 -17.26
CA ARG A 124 12.55 13.96 -18.48
C ARG A 124 13.76 14.86 -18.20
N ASP A 125 13.54 15.93 -17.42
CA ASP A 125 14.59 16.90 -17.09
C ASP A 125 15.75 16.21 -16.31
N LEU A 126 15.45 15.20 -15.49
CA LEU A 126 16.41 14.41 -14.73
C LEU A 126 16.98 13.22 -15.51
N GLY A 127 16.50 12.94 -16.72
CA GLY A 127 16.92 11.80 -17.53
C GLY A 127 16.64 10.47 -16.83
N LEU A 128 15.44 10.34 -16.25
CA LEU A 128 14.87 9.13 -15.66
C LEU A 128 13.79 8.57 -16.59
N ASP A 129 13.41 7.33 -16.37
CA ASP A 129 12.30 6.67 -17.06
C ASP A 129 11.03 6.73 -16.21
N ALA A 130 9.87 6.64 -16.86
CA ALA A 130 8.59 6.67 -16.21
C ALA A 130 7.94 5.28 -16.19
N GLY A 131 7.26 4.99 -15.07
CA GLY A 131 6.30 3.91 -14.94
C GLY A 131 4.87 4.44 -14.96
N TYR A 132 3.96 3.72 -15.58
CA TYR A 132 2.54 4.00 -15.56
C TYR A 132 1.79 2.83 -14.93
N ARG A 133 1.05 3.08 -13.83
CA ARG A 133 0.29 2.06 -13.12
C ARG A 133 -1.19 2.28 -13.33
N SER A 134 -1.84 1.40 -14.08
CA SER A 134 -3.24 1.48 -14.44
C SER A 134 -4.06 0.35 -13.83
N ASN A 135 -5.32 0.61 -13.55
CA ASN A 135 -6.29 -0.39 -13.11
C ASN A 135 -7.07 -0.93 -14.32
N GLU A 136 -6.40 -1.57 -15.28
CA GLU A 136 -7.02 -2.08 -16.52
C GLU A 136 -7.06 -3.63 -16.58
N PRO A 137 -8.11 -4.20 -17.17
CA PRO A 137 -9.38 -3.57 -17.51
C PRO A 137 -10.27 -3.45 -16.27
N HIS A 138 -10.68 -2.24 -15.94
CA HIS A 138 -11.54 -2.02 -14.78
C HIS A 138 -12.69 -1.09 -15.12
N PHE A 139 -13.00 -0.17 -14.23
CA PHE A 139 -14.26 0.57 -14.24
C PHE A 139 -14.35 1.57 -15.39
N LEU A 140 -15.52 1.61 -16.04
CA LEU A 140 -15.99 2.76 -16.77
C LEU A 140 -17.33 3.19 -16.17
N PRO A 141 -17.69 4.50 -16.27
CA PRO A 141 -18.92 5.03 -15.68
C PRO A 141 -20.16 4.26 -16.10
N ALA A 142 -21.09 4.02 -15.18
CA ALA A 142 -22.32 3.29 -15.48
C ALA A 142 -23.11 3.90 -16.65
N ALA A 143 -23.18 5.24 -16.71
CA ALA A 143 -23.84 5.97 -17.81
C ALA A 143 -23.21 5.71 -19.19
N PHE A 144 -21.91 5.41 -19.26
CA PHE A 144 -21.28 4.97 -20.50
C PHE A 144 -21.90 3.65 -20.99
N PHE A 145 -22.09 2.68 -20.12
CA PHE A 145 -22.68 1.39 -20.48
C PHE A 145 -24.20 1.46 -20.72
N GLU A 146 -24.87 2.47 -20.21
CA GLU A 146 -26.26 2.76 -20.60
C GLU A 146 -26.35 3.22 -22.06
N SER A 147 -25.37 4.02 -22.50
CA SER A 147 -25.26 4.52 -23.87
C SER A 147 -24.67 3.48 -24.83
N TYR A 148 -23.76 2.65 -24.37
CA TYR A 148 -23.08 1.62 -25.16
C TYR A 148 -23.18 0.23 -24.50
N PRO A 149 -24.40 -0.35 -24.37
CA PRO A 149 -24.61 -1.60 -23.63
C PRO A 149 -23.87 -2.81 -24.20
N HIS A 150 -23.57 -2.80 -25.51
CA HIS A 150 -22.82 -3.86 -26.17
C HIS A 150 -21.34 -3.90 -25.80
N LEU A 151 -20.78 -2.82 -25.22
CA LEU A 151 -19.39 -2.75 -24.76
C LEU A 151 -19.24 -3.21 -23.30
N ARG A 152 -20.34 -3.41 -22.57
CA ARG A 152 -20.32 -3.82 -21.18
C ARG A 152 -19.75 -5.23 -21.03
N GLY A 153 -18.72 -5.35 -20.22
CA GLY A 153 -18.06 -6.60 -19.85
C GLY A 153 -18.57 -7.16 -18.50
N PRO A 154 -17.69 -7.71 -17.67
CA PRO A 154 -18.08 -8.32 -16.41
C PRO A 154 -18.44 -7.27 -15.36
N ARG A 155 -19.28 -7.69 -14.41
CA ARG A 155 -19.50 -6.97 -13.17
C ARG A 155 -18.28 -7.15 -12.24
N VAL A 156 -17.74 -6.05 -11.70
CA VAL A 156 -16.47 -6.01 -10.98
C VAL A 156 -16.54 -5.23 -9.64
N ASP A 157 -17.73 -5.00 -9.12
CA ASP A 157 -17.93 -4.42 -7.79
C ASP A 157 -17.83 -5.48 -6.69
N HIS A 158 -17.84 -5.03 -5.44
CA HIS A 158 -17.94 -5.90 -4.28
C HIS A 158 -19.43 -6.19 -3.98
N PRO A 159 -20.01 -7.33 -4.39
CA PRO A 159 -21.46 -7.53 -4.43
C PRO A 159 -22.17 -7.54 -3.07
N ARG A 160 -21.42 -7.60 -1.97
CA ARG A 160 -21.97 -7.58 -0.61
C ARG A 160 -21.82 -6.21 0.06
N ARG A 161 -21.05 -5.29 -0.52
CA ARG A 161 -20.60 -4.07 0.16
C ARG A 161 -20.69 -2.82 -0.69
N SER A 162 -20.48 -2.92 -2.01
CA SER A 162 -20.70 -1.79 -2.92
C SER A 162 -22.18 -1.44 -3.00
N LEU A 163 -22.51 -0.17 -2.90
CA LEU A 163 -23.87 0.32 -3.02
C LEU A 163 -24.32 0.40 -4.49
N GLN A 164 -23.38 0.43 -5.42
CA GLN A 164 -23.67 0.42 -6.85
C GLN A 164 -22.97 -0.73 -7.60
N LYS A 165 -23.53 -1.10 -8.74
CA LYS A 165 -22.94 -2.10 -9.62
C LYS A 165 -21.94 -1.44 -10.56
N GLU A 166 -20.74 -1.97 -10.61
CA GLU A 166 -19.66 -1.48 -11.45
C GLU A 166 -19.28 -2.53 -12.50
N PHE A 167 -18.89 -2.08 -13.68
CA PHE A 167 -18.59 -2.94 -14.81
C PHE A 167 -17.26 -2.56 -15.47
N ALA A 168 -16.53 -3.58 -15.92
CA ALA A 168 -15.40 -3.41 -16.81
C ALA A 168 -15.86 -3.48 -18.30
N PRO A 169 -15.10 -2.91 -19.24
CA PRO A 169 -15.39 -3.05 -20.67
C PRO A 169 -15.07 -4.46 -21.18
N CYS A 170 -15.80 -4.87 -22.22
CA CYS A 170 -15.59 -6.19 -22.84
C CYS A 170 -14.50 -6.13 -23.92
N PHE A 171 -13.31 -6.62 -23.65
CA PHE A 171 -12.20 -6.68 -24.62
C PHE A 171 -12.41 -7.67 -25.78
N HIS A 172 -13.49 -8.43 -25.80
CA HIS A 172 -13.88 -9.17 -27.00
C HIS A 172 -14.44 -8.24 -28.09
N GLN A 173 -15.02 -7.12 -27.70
CA GLN A 173 -15.55 -6.14 -28.63
C GLN A 173 -14.42 -5.36 -29.33
N LYS A 174 -14.47 -5.34 -30.66
CA LYS A 174 -13.48 -4.62 -31.46
C LYS A 174 -13.46 -3.12 -31.12
N GLU A 175 -14.62 -2.55 -30.89
CA GLU A 175 -14.77 -1.14 -30.52
C GLU A 175 -14.11 -0.82 -29.17
N THR A 176 -14.19 -1.69 -28.18
CA THR A 176 -13.44 -1.53 -26.91
C THR A 176 -11.93 -1.47 -27.18
N VAL A 177 -11.41 -2.36 -28.03
CA VAL A 177 -9.99 -2.38 -28.40
C VAL A 177 -9.59 -1.09 -29.10
N GLU A 178 -10.43 -0.55 -30.00
CA GLU A 178 -10.18 0.72 -30.71
C GLU A 178 -10.16 1.92 -29.76
N ILE A 179 -11.11 1.99 -28.82
CA ILE A 179 -11.16 3.00 -27.76
C ILE A 179 -9.87 2.98 -26.93
N TYR A 180 -9.47 1.82 -26.44
CA TYR A 180 -8.26 1.68 -25.64
C TYR A 180 -6.98 1.94 -26.45
N GLN A 181 -6.96 1.59 -27.73
CA GLN A 181 -5.84 1.91 -28.61
C GLN A 181 -5.68 3.44 -28.77
N HIS A 182 -6.78 4.17 -28.92
CA HIS A 182 -6.73 5.63 -28.99
C HIS A 182 -6.24 6.25 -27.69
N MET A 183 -6.76 5.82 -26.53
CA MET A 183 -6.31 6.30 -25.23
C MET A 183 -4.83 5.98 -24.97
N ALA A 184 -4.38 4.78 -25.30
CA ALA A 184 -2.98 4.38 -25.13
C ALA A 184 -2.03 5.14 -26.06
N ASN A 185 -2.41 5.35 -27.34
CA ASN A 185 -1.65 6.20 -28.26
C ASN A 185 -1.45 7.60 -27.68
N THR A 186 -2.55 8.21 -27.18
CA THR A 186 -2.49 9.55 -26.59
C THR A 186 -1.58 9.58 -25.35
N LEU A 187 -1.60 8.54 -24.53
CA LEU A 187 -0.69 8.43 -23.37
C LEU A 187 0.78 8.47 -23.83
N PHE A 188 1.19 7.57 -24.74
CA PHE A 188 2.58 7.47 -25.18
C PHE A 188 3.07 8.67 -26.01
N GLU A 189 2.16 9.32 -26.77
CA GLU A 189 2.48 10.57 -27.47
C GLU A 189 2.79 11.72 -26.49
N ASN A 190 2.10 11.76 -25.34
CA ASN A 190 2.30 12.81 -24.34
C ASN A 190 3.39 12.49 -23.31
N VAL A 191 3.68 11.20 -23.07
CA VAL A 191 4.62 10.73 -22.05
C VAL A 191 5.54 9.66 -22.67
N PRO A 192 6.46 10.06 -23.56
CA PRO A 192 7.38 9.13 -24.23
C PRO A 192 8.40 8.49 -23.27
N GLU A 193 8.52 8.95 -22.05
CA GLU A 193 9.43 8.40 -21.03
C GLU A 193 8.92 7.10 -20.43
N ILE A 194 7.69 6.65 -20.73
CA ILE A 194 7.13 5.43 -20.16
C ILE A 194 7.86 4.21 -20.72
N HIS A 195 8.57 3.50 -19.82
CA HIS A 195 9.22 2.21 -20.08
C HIS A 195 8.51 1.05 -19.44
N THR A 196 7.75 1.28 -18.36
CA THR A 196 6.98 0.23 -17.69
C THR A 196 5.51 0.59 -17.56
N VAL A 197 4.65 -0.40 -17.83
CA VAL A 197 3.22 -0.32 -17.60
C VAL A 197 2.83 -1.42 -16.60
N HIS A 198 2.16 -1.04 -15.53
CA HIS A 198 1.66 -1.97 -14.54
C HIS A 198 0.13 -2.02 -14.60
N PHE A 199 -0.43 -3.16 -14.97
CA PHE A 199 -1.84 -3.43 -14.78
C PHE A 199 -2.07 -3.96 -13.37
N ASN A 200 -2.63 -3.10 -12.53
CA ASN A 200 -2.93 -3.43 -11.15
C ASN A 200 -4.42 -3.72 -11.01
N MET A 201 -4.77 -4.98 -11.09
CA MET A 201 -6.12 -5.43 -10.80
C MET A 201 -6.37 -5.33 -9.30
N ASN A 202 -7.61 -5.12 -8.88
CA ASN A 202 -7.95 -5.11 -7.46
C ASN A 202 -8.52 -6.47 -7.03
N ASP A 203 -8.86 -6.61 -5.77
CA ASP A 203 -9.42 -7.84 -5.22
C ASP A 203 -10.88 -8.13 -5.68
N ALA A 204 -11.54 -7.19 -6.35
CA ALA A 204 -12.80 -7.47 -7.05
C ALA A 204 -12.62 -8.45 -8.24
N GLY A 205 -11.39 -8.57 -8.74
CA GLY A 205 -11.02 -9.53 -9.75
C GLY A 205 -10.21 -8.96 -10.91
N SER A 206 -9.94 -9.80 -11.90
CA SER A 206 -9.11 -9.42 -13.05
C SER A 206 -9.76 -8.40 -14.01
N GLY A 207 -11.07 -8.19 -13.93
CA GLY A 207 -11.81 -7.35 -14.86
C GLY A 207 -12.09 -7.95 -16.23
N PHE A 208 -11.64 -9.17 -16.51
CA PHE A 208 -11.93 -9.87 -17.75
C PHE A 208 -13.23 -10.67 -17.68
N CYS A 209 -13.99 -10.69 -18.77
CA CYS A 209 -15.23 -11.47 -18.86
C CYS A 209 -14.97 -12.94 -18.52
N TRP A 210 -15.83 -13.53 -17.70
CA TRP A 210 -15.78 -14.95 -17.31
C TRP A 210 -14.47 -15.37 -16.64
N ALA A 211 -13.75 -14.44 -16.01
CA ALA A 211 -12.63 -14.80 -15.15
C ALA A 211 -13.16 -15.55 -13.91
N ASP A 212 -12.43 -16.58 -13.49
CA ASP A 212 -12.80 -17.40 -12.35
C ASP A 212 -12.75 -16.60 -11.05
N TRP A 213 -11.78 -15.67 -10.94
CA TRP A 213 -11.69 -14.78 -9.80
C TRP A 213 -12.41 -13.46 -10.05
N LEU A 214 -13.67 -13.40 -9.67
CA LEU A 214 -14.49 -12.19 -9.58
C LEU A 214 -15.34 -12.31 -8.31
N TYR A 215 -15.42 -11.27 -7.50
CA TYR A 215 -16.29 -11.29 -6.30
C TYR A 215 -17.76 -11.51 -6.64
N SER A 216 -18.20 -11.03 -7.80
CA SER A 216 -19.54 -11.27 -8.33
C SER A 216 -19.74 -12.68 -8.93
N GLY A 217 -18.67 -13.52 -8.90
CA GLY A 217 -18.61 -14.80 -9.63
C GLY A 217 -18.35 -14.61 -11.12
N PRO A 218 -17.93 -15.68 -11.85
CA PRO A 218 -17.67 -15.63 -13.28
C PRO A 218 -18.89 -15.11 -14.03
N ASN A 219 -18.73 -14.00 -14.74
CA ASN A 219 -19.82 -13.33 -15.46
C ASN A 219 -19.30 -12.51 -16.64
N GLY A 220 -20.21 -12.07 -17.52
CA GLY A 220 -19.92 -11.29 -18.71
C GLY A 220 -20.89 -11.63 -19.83
N PRO A 221 -20.72 -11.03 -21.01
CA PRO A 221 -21.52 -11.35 -22.20
C PRO A 221 -21.34 -12.82 -22.63
N ASP A 222 -22.46 -13.47 -23.06
CA ASP A 222 -22.46 -14.90 -23.42
C ASP A 222 -21.49 -15.25 -24.55
N ASN A 223 -21.26 -14.33 -25.48
CA ASN A 223 -20.33 -14.53 -26.59
C ASN A 223 -18.85 -14.63 -26.17
N CYS A 224 -18.52 -14.24 -24.94
CA CYS A 224 -17.17 -14.35 -24.37
C CYS A 224 -16.97 -15.64 -23.55
N LYS A 225 -18.04 -16.36 -23.23
CA LYS A 225 -18.02 -17.43 -22.24
C LYS A 225 -17.05 -18.58 -22.59
N ASN A 226 -16.93 -18.89 -23.86
CA ASN A 226 -16.13 -20.01 -24.34
C ASN A 226 -14.73 -19.59 -24.84
N LEU A 227 -14.34 -18.34 -24.65
CA LEU A 227 -12.99 -17.88 -25.00
C LEU A 227 -12.01 -18.28 -23.90
N ILE A 228 -10.80 -18.61 -24.28
CA ILE A 228 -9.71 -18.81 -23.32
C ILE A 228 -9.24 -17.48 -22.75
N MET A 229 -8.69 -17.47 -21.53
CA MET A 229 -8.33 -16.23 -20.84
C MET A 229 -7.21 -15.48 -21.57
N SER A 230 -6.23 -16.17 -22.11
CA SER A 230 -5.12 -15.59 -22.87
C SER A 230 -5.59 -14.75 -24.06
N GLU A 231 -6.63 -15.16 -24.80
CA GLU A 231 -7.16 -14.38 -25.93
C GLU A 231 -7.67 -12.99 -25.49
N ARG A 232 -8.25 -12.89 -24.30
CA ARG A 232 -8.76 -11.64 -23.74
C ARG A 232 -7.64 -10.76 -23.21
N VAL A 233 -6.73 -11.33 -22.46
CA VAL A 233 -5.55 -10.65 -21.91
C VAL A 233 -4.66 -10.11 -23.03
N LEU A 234 -4.39 -10.90 -24.05
CA LEU A 234 -3.57 -10.48 -25.19
C LEU A 234 -4.15 -9.27 -25.95
N LYS A 235 -5.46 -9.10 -26.00
CA LYS A 235 -6.04 -7.91 -26.62
C LYS A 235 -5.67 -6.63 -25.88
N LEU A 236 -5.72 -6.63 -24.54
CA LEU A 236 -5.27 -5.49 -23.74
C LEU A 236 -3.76 -5.27 -23.88
N VAL A 237 -2.96 -6.31 -23.69
CA VAL A 237 -1.50 -6.24 -23.82
C VAL A 237 -1.08 -5.70 -25.19
N ASN A 238 -1.70 -6.19 -26.26
CA ASN A 238 -1.38 -5.76 -27.63
C ASN A 238 -1.77 -4.31 -27.92
N VAL A 239 -2.79 -3.76 -27.26
CA VAL A 239 -3.12 -2.33 -27.35
C VAL A 239 -1.94 -1.48 -26.88
N PHE A 240 -1.39 -1.78 -25.70
CA PHE A 240 -0.28 -1.00 -25.16
C PHE A 240 1.03 -1.24 -25.93
N ASN A 241 1.35 -2.47 -26.29
CA ASN A 241 2.52 -2.77 -27.11
C ASN A 241 2.47 -2.08 -28.47
N LYS A 242 1.30 -2.06 -29.13
CA LYS A 242 1.13 -1.39 -30.40
C LYS A 242 1.23 0.12 -30.27
N ALA A 243 0.64 0.70 -29.23
CA ALA A 243 0.71 2.13 -28.95
C ALA A 243 2.16 2.57 -28.72
N ALA A 244 2.91 1.86 -27.86
CA ALA A 244 4.30 2.12 -27.62
C ALA A 244 5.16 1.99 -28.88
N GLY A 245 4.96 0.92 -29.66
CA GLY A 245 5.69 0.70 -30.92
C GLY A 245 5.41 1.79 -31.98
N GLN A 246 4.22 2.38 -31.99
CA GLN A 246 3.89 3.50 -32.89
C GLN A 246 4.63 4.79 -32.55
N THR A 247 4.97 4.97 -31.28
CA THR A 247 5.78 6.11 -30.78
C THR A 247 7.27 5.78 -30.71
N GLY A 248 7.67 4.58 -31.14
CA GLY A 248 9.08 4.16 -31.19
C GLY A 248 9.67 3.74 -29.85
N HIS A 249 8.84 3.37 -28.89
CA HIS A 249 9.25 2.94 -27.55
C HIS A 249 9.08 1.44 -27.36
N ASP A 250 10.03 0.84 -26.64
CA ASP A 250 9.90 -0.50 -26.08
C ASP A 250 9.42 -0.38 -24.63
N ILE A 251 8.40 -1.12 -24.28
CA ILE A 251 7.86 -1.15 -22.91
C ILE A 251 7.89 -2.54 -22.31
N GLU A 252 7.97 -2.61 -21.00
CA GLU A 252 7.71 -3.81 -20.21
C GLU A 252 6.32 -3.70 -19.58
N ILE A 253 5.52 -4.77 -19.65
CA ILE A 253 4.18 -4.82 -19.07
C ILE A 253 4.18 -5.81 -17.92
N PHE A 254 3.79 -5.34 -16.75
CA PHE A 254 3.62 -6.14 -15.55
C PHE A 254 2.14 -6.23 -15.20
N MET A 255 1.63 -7.45 -15.11
CA MET A 255 0.28 -7.70 -14.64
C MET A 255 0.34 -8.21 -13.21
N TRP A 256 -0.27 -7.48 -12.31
CA TRP A 256 -0.56 -7.94 -10.96
C TRP A 256 -2.06 -8.10 -10.83
N GLY A 257 -2.54 -9.35 -10.72
CA GLY A 257 -3.95 -9.56 -10.81
C GLY A 257 -4.45 -10.87 -10.25
N MET A 258 -5.74 -10.92 -10.12
CA MET A 258 -6.50 -12.01 -9.57
C MET A 258 -6.86 -12.99 -10.68
N PHE A 259 -5.97 -13.96 -10.91
CA PHE A 259 -6.19 -15.09 -11.80
C PHE A 259 -6.02 -16.39 -11.02
N THR A 260 -6.75 -17.42 -11.39
CA THR A 260 -6.52 -18.78 -10.88
C THR A 260 -5.28 -19.41 -11.52
N ASP A 261 -4.74 -20.46 -10.92
CA ASP A 261 -3.56 -21.15 -11.46
C ASP A 261 -3.77 -21.63 -12.89
N SER A 262 -4.97 -22.12 -13.22
CA SER A 262 -5.30 -22.59 -14.57
C SER A 262 -5.37 -21.44 -15.59
N GLU A 263 -5.87 -20.28 -15.19
CA GLU A 263 -5.86 -19.08 -16.02
C GLU A 263 -4.44 -18.56 -16.23
N ILE A 264 -3.61 -18.57 -15.18
CA ILE A 264 -2.20 -18.19 -15.25
C ILE A 264 -1.44 -19.10 -16.22
N ASP A 265 -1.65 -20.40 -16.17
CA ASP A 265 -0.98 -21.37 -17.07
C ASP A 265 -1.33 -21.10 -18.54
N ASP A 266 -2.60 -20.79 -18.83
CA ASP A 266 -3.04 -20.40 -20.17
C ASP A 266 -2.41 -19.06 -20.60
N ILE A 267 -2.46 -18.03 -19.75
CA ILE A 267 -1.96 -16.70 -20.07
C ILE A 267 -0.46 -16.74 -20.35
N ILE A 268 0.35 -17.34 -19.46
CA ILE A 268 1.81 -17.38 -19.56
C ILE A 268 2.28 -17.99 -20.86
N SER A 269 1.59 -19.04 -21.33
CA SER A 269 1.98 -19.75 -22.56
C SER A 269 1.84 -18.88 -23.82
N HIS A 270 1.10 -17.76 -23.75
CA HIS A 270 0.79 -16.89 -24.88
C HIS A 270 1.34 -15.46 -24.75
N LEU A 271 1.88 -15.08 -23.58
CA LEU A 271 2.38 -13.73 -23.35
C LEU A 271 3.58 -13.37 -24.25
N PRO A 272 3.63 -12.14 -24.79
CA PRO A 272 4.82 -11.58 -25.39
C PRO A 272 6.01 -11.57 -24.42
N ALA A 273 7.23 -11.59 -24.96
CA ALA A 273 8.45 -11.69 -24.15
C ALA A 273 8.68 -10.50 -23.19
N ASN A 274 8.05 -9.36 -23.46
CA ASN A 274 8.12 -8.16 -22.63
C ASN A 274 6.96 -8.06 -21.61
N CYS A 275 6.18 -9.12 -21.44
CA CYS A 275 5.03 -9.14 -20.55
C CYS A 275 5.21 -10.17 -19.45
N PHE A 276 4.89 -9.78 -18.21
CA PHE A 276 5.15 -10.56 -17.02
C PHE A 276 3.91 -10.58 -16.12
N ILE A 277 3.68 -11.70 -15.43
CA ILE A 277 2.73 -11.78 -14.32
C ILE A 277 3.51 -11.72 -13.03
N GLN A 278 3.22 -10.74 -12.19
CA GLN A 278 3.94 -10.52 -10.94
C GLN A 278 3.65 -11.67 -9.95
N GLY A 279 4.71 -12.16 -9.31
CA GLY A 279 4.62 -13.22 -8.30
C GLY A 279 4.54 -14.64 -8.85
N VAL A 280 4.57 -14.83 -10.17
CA VAL A 280 4.54 -16.16 -10.79
C VAL A 280 5.92 -16.53 -11.31
N GLU A 281 6.52 -17.55 -10.67
CA GLU A 281 7.73 -18.20 -11.14
C GLU A 281 7.32 -19.49 -11.88
N LYS A 282 7.19 -19.44 -13.20
CA LYS A 282 6.97 -20.66 -14.00
C LYS A 282 7.81 -20.64 -15.28
N GLY A 283 8.53 -21.72 -15.52
CA GLY A 283 9.27 -21.98 -16.75
C GLY A 283 10.42 -20.98 -17.00
N ASN A 284 10.59 -20.59 -18.27
CA ASN A 284 11.67 -19.71 -18.71
C ASN A 284 11.36 -18.21 -18.55
N LEU A 285 10.31 -17.85 -17.83
CA LEU A 285 10.07 -16.46 -17.51
C LEU A 285 11.17 -15.98 -16.56
N PRO A 286 11.81 -14.83 -16.84
CA PRO A 286 12.76 -14.28 -15.91
C PRO A 286 12.06 -14.11 -14.56
N PRO A 287 12.75 -14.40 -13.45
CA PRO A 287 12.18 -14.24 -12.13
C PRO A 287 11.76 -12.77 -11.97
N THR A 288 10.47 -12.51 -12.07
CA THR A 288 9.87 -11.21 -11.78
C THR A 288 9.75 -11.07 -10.27
N LYS A 289 10.82 -11.38 -9.54
CA LYS A 289 10.88 -11.08 -8.12
C LYS A 289 10.89 -9.57 -7.97
N HIS A 290 9.70 -9.00 -7.98
CA HIS A 290 9.52 -7.71 -7.37
C HIS A 290 9.87 -7.90 -5.89
N ILE A 291 11.04 -7.47 -5.57
CA ILE A 291 11.45 -7.36 -4.20
C ILE A 291 10.51 -6.38 -3.57
N GLY A 292 9.89 -6.83 -2.51
CA GLY A 292 8.96 -6.05 -1.74
C GLY A 292 9.54 -4.68 -1.38
N SER A 293 8.68 -3.75 -1.07
CA SER A 293 9.04 -2.40 -0.64
C SER A 293 10.28 -2.41 0.24
N LEU A 294 11.34 -1.73 -0.18
CA LEU A 294 12.51 -1.49 0.66
C LEU A 294 12.18 -0.51 1.79
N ALA A 295 11.20 0.37 1.58
CA ALA A 295 10.68 1.23 2.62
C ALA A 295 9.53 0.53 3.34
N TRP A 296 9.62 0.45 4.66
CA TRP A 296 8.54 -0.06 5.49
C TRP A 296 7.54 1.06 5.77
N SER A 297 6.29 0.83 5.43
CA SER A 297 5.22 1.79 5.72
C SER A 297 4.49 1.39 7.00
N ALA A 298 4.56 2.25 8.00
CA ALA A 298 3.84 2.13 9.28
C ALA A 298 2.58 3.02 9.31
N TYR A 299 1.91 3.17 8.18
CA TYR A 299 0.74 4.04 8.07
C TYR A 299 -0.20 3.95 9.31
N PRO A 300 -0.69 5.06 9.87
CA PRO A 300 -0.58 6.45 9.39
C PRO A 300 0.73 7.14 9.76
N VAL A 301 1.64 6.48 10.44
CA VAL A 301 2.91 7.05 10.93
C VAL A 301 3.97 6.94 9.84
N ARG A 302 4.75 7.99 9.66
CA ARG A 302 5.88 8.09 8.73
C ARG A 302 7.17 8.37 9.49
N GLY A 303 8.32 8.24 8.84
CA GLY A 303 9.62 8.47 9.48
C GLY A 303 10.24 7.24 10.11
N ILE A 304 9.70 6.04 9.87
CA ILE A 304 10.25 4.79 10.38
C ILE A 304 10.92 4.01 9.25
N ILE A 305 12.16 3.59 9.45
CA ILE A 305 12.89 2.72 8.53
C ILE A 305 13.38 1.47 9.27
N ASN A 306 13.54 0.37 8.53
CA ASN A 306 14.21 -0.84 9.01
C ASN A 306 15.47 -1.10 8.18
N PRO A 307 16.64 -0.51 8.55
CA PRO A 307 17.86 -0.63 7.76
C PRO A 307 18.32 -2.08 7.58
N LEU A 308 18.18 -2.93 8.59
CA LEU A 308 18.55 -4.35 8.50
C LEU A 308 17.63 -5.10 7.54
N GLY A 309 16.34 -4.81 7.55
CA GLY A 309 15.38 -5.37 6.60
C GLY A 309 15.68 -4.97 5.16
N ILE A 310 16.03 -3.71 4.93
CA ILE A 310 16.46 -3.19 3.62
C ILE A 310 17.71 -3.94 3.14
N LEU A 311 18.77 -3.98 3.95
CA LEU A 311 20.03 -4.65 3.62
C LEU A 311 19.82 -6.13 3.28
N ARG A 312 19.03 -6.86 4.08
CA ARG A 312 18.69 -8.26 3.79
C ARG A 312 17.92 -8.43 2.50
N THR A 313 17.09 -7.47 2.16
CA THR A 313 16.34 -7.49 0.90
C THR A 313 17.27 -7.28 -0.29
N LEU A 314 18.20 -6.37 -0.17
CA LEU A 314 19.24 -6.14 -1.18
C LEU A 314 20.12 -7.38 -1.38
N ASP A 315 20.58 -8.01 -0.29
CA ASP A 315 21.42 -9.22 -0.35
C ASP A 315 20.72 -10.38 -1.06
N ARG A 316 19.46 -10.65 -0.71
CA ARG A 316 18.68 -11.74 -1.33
C ARG A 316 18.51 -11.62 -2.84
N ASN A 317 18.72 -10.45 -3.38
CA ASN A 317 18.56 -10.17 -4.80
C ASN A 317 19.86 -10.10 -5.58
N SER A 318 20.99 -10.20 -4.91
CA SER A 318 22.31 -10.19 -5.55
C SER A 318 22.45 -11.29 -6.62
N GLU A 319 21.70 -12.40 -6.48
CA GLU A 319 21.71 -13.52 -7.42
C GLU A 319 20.82 -13.32 -8.67
N ASN A 320 19.93 -12.34 -8.69
CA ASN A 320 19.01 -12.10 -9.81
C ASN A 320 19.61 -11.17 -10.87
N ILE A 321 19.44 -11.47 -12.15
CA ILE A 321 19.93 -10.64 -13.27
C ILE A 321 18.78 -10.42 -14.28
N PRO A 322 18.36 -9.16 -14.56
CA PRO A 322 18.70 -7.96 -13.82
C PRO A 322 18.10 -7.96 -12.42
N GLN A 323 18.80 -7.32 -11.50
CA GLN A 323 18.26 -7.08 -10.16
C GLN A 323 17.14 -6.05 -10.25
N ARG A 324 15.94 -6.37 -9.72
CA ARG A 324 14.81 -5.45 -9.70
C ARG A 324 14.44 -5.10 -8.27
N TYR A 325 14.34 -3.81 -7.99
CA TYR A 325 14.02 -3.27 -6.68
C TYR A 325 12.75 -2.41 -6.74
N SER A 326 11.80 -2.67 -5.87
CA SER A 326 10.64 -1.82 -5.67
C SER A 326 10.88 -0.89 -4.48
N LEU A 327 10.90 0.41 -4.74
CA LEU A 327 11.03 1.46 -3.73
C LEU A 327 9.68 2.14 -3.56
N SER A 328 9.04 2.01 -2.39
CA SER A 328 7.74 2.61 -2.15
C SER A 328 7.82 3.64 -1.02
N PHE A 329 7.51 4.89 -1.34
CA PHE A 329 7.55 6.04 -0.44
C PHE A 329 6.17 6.69 -0.32
N GLY A 330 5.15 5.90 -0.13
CA GLY A 330 3.77 6.34 0.01
C GLY A 330 2.78 5.29 -0.41
N GLY A 331 1.57 5.42 0.10
CA GLY A 331 0.46 4.53 -0.22
C GLY A 331 -0.30 4.94 -1.48
N SER A 332 -1.11 4.03 -2.01
CA SER A 332 -2.20 4.38 -2.92
C SER A 332 -3.30 5.12 -2.14
N TYR A 333 -4.19 5.83 -2.85
CA TYR A 333 -5.33 6.55 -2.28
C TYR A 333 -4.97 7.76 -1.40
N ASP A 334 -3.93 8.51 -1.76
CA ASP A 334 -3.47 9.71 -1.03
C ASP A 334 -3.15 9.51 0.44
N ARG A 335 -2.82 8.29 0.83
CA ARG A 335 -2.50 7.93 2.21
C ARG A 335 -1.19 8.50 2.71
N GLY A 336 -0.85 9.66 2.18
CA GLY A 336 0.31 10.40 2.59
C GLY A 336 1.61 9.96 1.94
N THR A 337 2.56 10.81 2.14
CA THR A 337 3.91 10.70 1.59
C THR A 337 4.88 10.40 2.72
N GLU A 338 5.98 9.76 2.41
CA GLU A 338 7.08 9.62 3.35
C GLU A 338 7.77 11.00 3.56
N ARG A 339 8.47 11.16 4.66
CA ARG A 339 9.30 12.35 4.90
C ARG A 339 10.54 12.32 4.00
N MET A 340 10.97 13.48 3.51
CA MET A 340 12.14 13.55 2.63
C MET A 340 13.41 13.03 3.33
N GLU A 341 13.57 13.34 4.59
CA GLU A 341 14.65 12.81 5.44
C GLU A 341 14.69 11.26 5.42
N THR A 342 13.53 10.62 5.55
CA THR A 342 13.42 9.15 5.48
C THR A 342 13.79 8.62 4.09
N VAL A 343 13.35 9.32 3.03
CA VAL A 343 13.74 8.99 1.65
C VAL A 343 15.25 9.02 1.50
N GLU A 344 15.89 10.09 1.95
CA GLU A 344 17.35 10.24 1.89
C GLU A 344 18.06 9.08 2.60
N LYS A 345 17.63 8.72 3.81
CA LYS A 345 18.24 7.61 4.56
C LYS A 345 18.05 6.26 3.87
N VAL A 346 16.89 6.01 3.25
CA VAL A 346 16.68 4.79 2.46
C VAL A 346 17.60 4.76 1.25
N ILE A 347 17.74 5.88 0.53
CA ILE A 347 18.64 5.97 -0.62
C ILE A 347 20.10 5.81 -0.20
N ASP A 348 20.52 6.40 0.92
CA ASP A 348 21.87 6.22 1.47
C ASP A 348 22.19 4.74 1.73
N ILE A 349 21.24 3.99 2.30
CA ILE A 349 21.41 2.54 2.54
C ILE A 349 21.58 1.80 1.22
N VAL A 350 20.70 2.07 0.24
CA VAL A 350 20.71 1.39 -1.07
C VAL A 350 21.99 1.72 -1.84
N GLU A 351 22.35 3.00 -1.92
CA GLU A 351 23.53 3.49 -2.62
C GLU A 351 24.82 2.90 -2.01
N ASN A 352 24.96 2.96 -0.67
CA ASN A 352 26.13 2.42 0.01
C ASN A 352 26.27 0.91 -0.21
N HIS A 353 25.17 0.16 -0.14
CA HIS A 353 25.17 -1.29 -0.37
C HIS A 353 25.57 -1.62 -1.82
N LEU A 354 24.99 -0.94 -2.80
CA LEU A 354 25.27 -1.20 -4.21
C LEU A 354 26.68 -0.73 -4.64
N ALA A 355 27.21 0.33 -4.03
CA ALA A 355 28.57 0.78 -4.25
C ALA A 355 29.62 -0.15 -3.62
N ASN A 356 29.26 -0.81 -2.52
CA ASN A 356 30.15 -1.67 -1.73
C ASN A 356 29.44 -3.00 -1.42
N PRO A 357 29.16 -3.84 -2.44
CA PRO A 357 28.45 -5.08 -2.20
C PRO A 357 29.25 -5.93 -1.20
N ALA A 358 28.61 -6.21 -0.08
CA ALA A 358 29.16 -7.15 0.90
C ALA A 358 29.07 -8.55 0.29
N GLY A 359 29.98 -9.43 0.64
CA GLY A 359 29.87 -10.85 0.24
C GLY A 359 28.59 -11.47 0.83
N ASP A 360 28.21 -12.64 0.33
CA ASP A 360 26.99 -13.34 0.74
C ASP A 360 26.99 -13.67 2.26
N GLY A 361 25.86 -13.46 2.89
CA GLY A 361 25.55 -13.92 4.22
C GLY A 361 25.32 -12.84 5.27
N LEU A 362 24.91 -13.28 6.47
CA LEU A 362 24.49 -12.42 7.55
C LEU A 362 25.63 -11.53 8.09
N ILE A 363 26.85 -12.05 8.18
CA ILE A 363 27.98 -11.29 8.76
C ILE A 363 28.29 -10.02 7.96
N PRO A 364 28.45 -10.07 6.63
CA PRO A 364 28.62 -8.87 5.81
C PRO A 364 27.46 -7.88 5.93
N THR A 365 26.21 -8.36 5.97
CA THR A 365 25.01 -7.52 6.19
C THR A 365 25.10 -6.75 7.50
N LEU A 366 25.44 -7.43 8.60
CA LEU A 366 25.61 -6.80 9.92
C LEU A 366 26.79 -5.81 9.96
N GLN A 367 27.86 -6.09 9.23
CA GLN A 367 28.99 -5.15 9.11
C GLN A 367 28.58 -3.87 8.37
N ASN A 368 27.74 -3.99 7.34
CA ASN A 368 27.19 -2.82 6.65
C ASN A 368 26.24 -2.03 7.57
N LEU A 369 25.39 -2.71 8.33
CA LEU A 369 24.55 -2.06 9.32
C LEU A 369 25.39 -1.30 10.36
N GLN A 370 26.49 -1.90 10.87
CA GLN A 370 27.38 -1.25 11.84
C GLN A 370 28.01 0.03 11.26
N LYS A 371 28.41 0.01 9.98
CA LYS A 371 28.95 1.21 9.33
C LYS A 371 27.92 2.34 9.25
N LEU A 372 26.65 2.01 8.92
CA LEU A 372 25.56 2.98 8.93
C LEU A 372 25.34 3.56 10.33
N CYS A 373 25.36 2.71 11.36
CA CYS A 373 25.19 3.13 12.75
C CYS A 373 26.33 4.07 13.21
N VAL A 374 27.57 3.80 12.81
CA VAL A 374 28.70 4.73 13.06
C VAL A 374 28.47 6.07 12.37
N GLY A 375 28.01 6.06 11.11
CA GLY A 375 27.70 7.29 10.37
C GLY A 375 26.59 8.11 11.00
N TRP A 376 25.54 7.47 11.50
CA TRP A 376 24.36 8.16 12.02
C TRP A 376 24.45 8.54 13.51
N ALA A 377 25.03 7.66 14.34
CA ALA A 377 25.07 7.85 15.79
C ALA A 377 26.46 8.23 16.33
N GLY A 378 27.50 8.21 15.50
CA GLY A 378 28.88 8.35 15.96
C GLY A 378 29.43 7.06 16.62
N GLU A 379 30.76 6.99 16.78
CA GLU A 379 31.43 5.78 17.29
C GLU A 379 30.94 5.37 18.69
N GLU A 380 30.70 6.34 19.59
CA GLU A 380 30.30 6.10 20.97
C GLU A 380 28.90 5.47 21.10
N SER A 381 27.98 5.83 20.21
CA SER A 381 26.59 5.38 20.25
C SER A 381 26.23 4.34 19.17
N ALA A 382 27.17 4.00 18.29
CA ALA A 382 26.94 3.09 17.18
C ALA A 382 26.42 1.70 17.61
N ASP A 383 26.99 1.11 18.66
CA ASP A 383 26.54 -0.20 19.13
C ASP A 383 25.13 -0.16 19.73
N ARG A 384 24.75 0.94 20.35
CA ARG A 384 23.39 1.14 20.85
C ARG A 384 22.39 1.22 19.69
N LEU A 385 22.68 2.02 18.67
CA LEU A 385 21.83 2.13 17.49
C LEU A 385 21.77 0.82 16.71
N PHE A 386 22.89 0.11 16.59
CA PHE A 386 22.94 -1.21 15.96
C PHE A 386 22.00 -2.20 16.64
N ASN A 387 22.06 -2.30 17.97
CA ASN A 387 21.17 -3.18 18.73
C ASN A 387 19.71 -2.76 18.58
N ALA A 388 19.41 -1.45 18.60
CA ALA A 388 18.05 -0.95 18.36
C ALA A 388 17.50 -1.38 16.97
N PHE A 389 18.31 -1.33 15.92
CA PHE A 389 17.88 -1.79 14.60
C PHE A 389 17.73 -3.32 14.47
N VAL A 390 18.54 -4.08 15.20
CA VAL A 390 18.37 -5.54 15.30
C VAL A 390 17.06 -5.87 16.02
N ASP A 391 16.79 -5.21 17.14
CA ASP A 391 15.55 -5.37 17.92
C ASP A 391 14.32 -4.94 17.09
N LEU A 392 14.42 -3.87 16.31
CA LEU A 392 13.35 -3.43 15.41
C LEU A 392 13.03 -4.48 14.34
N ASP A 393 14.06 -5.02 13.68
CA ASP A 393 13.89 -6.06 12.66
C ASP A 393 13.26 -7.32 13.26
N GLU A 394 13.60 -7.70 14.47
CA GLU A 394 13.01 -8.83 15.18
C GLU A 394 11.56 -8.55 15.60
N ALA A 395 11.27 -7.36 16.13
CA ALA A 395 9.92 -6.96 16.47
C ALA A 395 8.99 -7.00 15.23
N LEU A 396 9.47 -6.50 14.08
CA LEU A 396 8.69 -6.53 12.83
C LEU A 396 8.46 -7.94 12.28
N LYS A 397 9.41 -8.86 12.45
CA LYS A 397 9.22 -10.27 12.13
C LYS A 397 8.18 -10.92 13.04
N THR A 398 8.26 -10.63 14.33
CA THR A 398 7.28 -11.11 15.32
C THR A 398 5.89 -10.62 14.97
N LYS A 399 5.73 -9.33 14.62
CA LYS A 399 4.47 -8.78 14.12
C LYS A 399 3.95 -9.58 12.92
N GLN A 400 4.79 -9.81 11.91
CA GLN A 400 4.37 -10.52 10.70
C GLN A 400 3.95 -11.96 10.99
N ALA A 401 4.63 -12.65 11.89
CA ALA A 401 4.35 -14.03 12.26
C ALA A 401 3.09 -14.19 13.11
N THR A 402 2.79 -13.21 13.98
CA THR A 402 1.76 -13.33 15.02
C THR A 402 0.50 -12.52 14.73
N ILE A 403 0.64 -11.34 14.16
CA ILE A 403 -0.47 -10.42 13.90
C ILE A 403 -0.97 -10.56 12.46
N GLY A 404 -0.09 -10.98 11.53
CA GLY A 404 -0.43 -11.13 10.13
C GLY A 404 -0.60 -9.80 9.37
N GLY A 405 -0.81 -9.91 8.06
CA GLY A 405 -0.92 -8.73 7.20
C GLY A 405 -2.31 -8.11 7.11
N LEU A 406 -3.36 -8.87 7.45
CA LEU A 406 -4.78 -8.47 7.31
C LEU A 406 -5.50 -8.36 8.64
N SER A 407 -4.77 -8.20 9.74
CA SER A 407 -5.33 -8.06 11.06
C SER A 407 -5.80 -6.63 11.34
N THR A 408 -6.11 -6.37 12.58
CA THR A 408 -6.45 -5.06 13.15
C THR A 408 -5.48 -3.92 12.82
N LEU A 409 -4.27 -4.25 12.36
CA LEU A 409 -3.30 -3.28 11.86
C LEU A 409 -3.42 -3.04 10.36
N TYR A 410 -4.47 -3.55 9.74
CA TYR A 410 -4.79 -3.22 8.37
C TYR A 410 -5.20 -1.75 8.26
N TRP A 411 -4.78 -1.09 7.23
CA TRP A 411 -4.93 0.34 7.01
C TRP A 411 -6.29 0.89 7.45
N GLY A 412 -6.88 1.87 7.13
CA GLY A 412 -8.21 2.37 7.47
C GLY A 412 -8.72 2.03 8.89
N VAL A 413 -8.77 0.76 9.25
CA VAL A 413 -9.24 0.32 10.57
C VAL A 413 -8.29 0.76 11.68
N SER A 414 -7.00 0.46 11.56
CA SER A 414 -6.01 0.88 12.56
C SER A 414 -5.96 2.40 12.72
N THR A 415 -6.10 3.12 11.61
CA THR A 415 -6.16 4.57 11.62
C THR A 415 -7.35 5.09 12.42
N ARG A 416 -8.52 4.48 12.26
CA ARG A 416 -9.74 4.97 12.93
C ARG A 416 -9.86 4.57 14.39
N HIS A 417 -9.18 3.53 14.84
CA HIS A 417 -9.13 3.19 16.25
C HIS A 417 -8.54 4.29 17.12
N ILE A 418 -7.56 5.05 16.62
CA ILE A 418 -6.98 6.13 17.41
C ILE A 418 -7.94 7.30 17.64
N THR A 419 -8.91 7.53 16.75
CA THR A 419 -9.90 8.62 16.89
C THR A 419 -11.24 8.16 17.45
N ARG A 420 -11.60 6.88 17.31
CA ARG A 420 -12.87 6.33 17.77
C ARG A 420 -12.89 6.21 19.29
N PRO A 421 -13.95 6.66 19.98
CA PRO A 421 -14.12 6.41 21.42
C PRO A 421 -14.28 4.91 21.68
N LEU A 422 -13.52 4.40 22.66
CA LEU A 422 -13.72 3.05 23.17
C LEU A 422 -14.76 3.11 24.28
N VAL A 423 -15.98 2.64 24.01
CA VAL A 423 -17.10 2.61 24.97
C VAL A 423 -17.76 1.24 24.95
N ILE A 424 -18.22 0.75 26.10
CA ILE A 424 -18.81 -0.58 26.16
C ILE A 424 -20.20 -0.64 25.51
N ALA A 425 -20.94 0.45 25.57
CA ALA A 425 -22.33 0.55 25.09
C ALA A 425 -22.47 1.70 24.06
N PRO A 426 -21.95 1.52 22.81
CA PRO A 426 -22.03 2.57 21.78
C PRO A 426 -23.46 3.02 21.46
N GLU A 427 -24.47 2.17 21.71
CA GLU A 427 -25.88 2.51 21.57
C GLU A 427 -26.37 3.59 22.54
N ARG A 428 -25.54 3.99 23.51
CA ARG A 428 -25.81 5.09 24.46
C ARG A 428 -25.18 6.42 24.07
N LEU A 429 -24.33 6.41 23.05
CA LEU A 429 -23.78 7.65 22.51
C LEU A 429 -24.93 8.52 21.97
N ASP A 430 -24.84 9.80 22.21
CA ASP A 430 -25.78 10.73 21.60
C ASP A 430 -25.40 11.03 20.13
N PRO A 431 -26.30 11.64 19.34
CA PRO A 431 -26.01 11.92 17.93
C PRO A 431 -24.80 12.82 17.68
N ASP A 432 -24.48 13.73 18.61
CA ASP A 432 -23.33 14.61 18.46
C ASP A 432 -22.01 13.84 18.74
N GLU A 433 -22.06 12.91 19.70
CA GLU A 433 -20.92 12.03 20.00
C GLU A 433 -20.65 11.03 18.87
N GLU A 434 -21.70 10.52 18.23
CA GLU A 434 -21.56 9.64 17.06
C GLU A 434 -21.07 10.39 15.83
N ALA A 435 -21.60 11.58 15.57
CA ALA A 435 -21.34 12.35 14.36
C ALA A 435 -19.86 12.64 14.15
N TYR A 436 -19.08 12.68 15.21
CA TYR A 436 -17.67 12.98 15.16
C TYR A 436 -16.81 11.86 14.53
N PHE A 437 -17.21 10.58 14.61
CA PHE A 437 -16.42 9.46 14.09
C PHE A 437 -17.13 8.61 13.03
N LEU A 438 -18.45 8.56 13.01
CA LEU A 438 -19.21 7.71 12.07
C LEU A 438 -18.96 8.00 10.59
N PRO A 439 -18.76 9.24 10.15
CA PRO A 439 -18.51 9.53 8.74
C PRO A 439 -17.28 8.83 8.16
N HIS A 440 -16.35 8.43 9.02
CA HIS A 440 -15.05 7.87 8.63
C HIS A 440 -14.86 6.41 9.03
N VAL A 441 -15.89 5.77 9.58
CA VAL A 441 -15.79 4.35 9.90
C VAL A 441 -15.86 3.47 8.67
N PHE A 442 -15.29 2.31 8.81
CA PHE A 442 -15.03 1.38 7.73
C PHE A 442 -16.22 0.50 7.36
N ASN A 443 -17.19 0.33 8.27
CA ASN A 443 -18.29 -0.60 8.10
C ASN A 443 -19.34 -0.11 7.10
N VAL A 444 -19.98 -1.05 6.42
CA VAL A 444 -20.96 -0.80 5.35
C VAL A 444 -22.24 -0.19 5.87
N SER A 445 -22.64 -0.54 7.10
CA SER A 445 -23.80 0.03 7.76
C SER A 445 -23.42 0.73 9.05
N LEU A 446 -24.12 1.81 9.36
CA LEU A 446 -23.94 2.52 10.63
C LEU A 446 -24.27 1.66 11.84
N ASP A 447 -25.25 0.77 11.72
CA ASP A 447 -25.64 -0.16 12.80
C ASP A 447 -24.53 -1.16 13.12
N GLU A 448 -23.83 -1.67 12.09
CA GLU A 448 -22.64 -2.49 12.27
C GLU A 448 -21.49 -1.66 12.85
N ALA A 449 -21.26 -0.45 12.35
CA ALA A 449 -20.21 0.44 12.83
C ALA A 449 -20.36 0.78 14.31
N ARG A 450 -21.59 0.95 14.81
CA ARG A 450 -21.85 1.20 16.23
C ARG A 450 -21.48 0.01 17.11
N ASN A 451 -21.74 -1.19 16.63
CA ASN A 451 -21.70 -2.41 17.43
C ASN A 451 -20.45 -3.26 17.26
N ASP A 452 -19.70 -3.03 16.18
CA ASP A 452 -18.52 -3.83 15.87
C ASP A 452 -17.29 -2.93 15.69
N TYR A 453 -16.34 -3.04 16.60
CA TYR A 453 -15.09 -2.29 16.54
C TYR A 453 -14.11 -2.88 15.53
N MET A 454 -14.26 -4.17 15.24
CA MET A 454 -13.23 -4.96 14.57
C MET A 454 -13.64 -5.46 13.20
N ASP A 455 -14.89 -5.24 12.80
CA ASP A 455 -15.40 -5.85 11.58
C ASP A 455 -14.95 -5.12 10.31
N ILE A 456 -13.94 -5.67 9.69
CA ILE A 456 -13.61 -5.36 8.28
C ILE A 456 -14.35 -6.31 7.34
N HIS A 457 -14.61 -7.55 7.79
CA HIS A 457 -15.04 -8.64 6.91
C HIS A 457 -16.18 -9.50 7.51
N GLY A 458 -16.87 -9.00 8.51
CA GLY A 458 -18.01 -9.72 9.09
C GLY A 458 -17.62 -10.77 10.10
N GLY A 459 -16.73 -10.45 11.01
CA GLY A 459 -16.51 -11.23 12.20
C GLY A 459 -15.06 -11.48 12.56
N GLY A 460 -14.67 -11.11 13.71
CA GLY A 460 -13.53 -11.36 14.58
C GLY A 460 -12.45 -12.38 14.22
N HIS A 461 -12.32 -12.70 12.95
CA HIS A 461 -11.34 -13.69 12.47
C HIS A 461 -9.90 -13.19 12.52
N ASN A 462 -9.70 -11.91 12.79
CA ASN A 462 -8.40 -11.26 12.77
C ASN A 462 -7.99 -10.71 14.14
N ALA A 463 -8.58 -11.26 15.21
CA ALA A 463 -8.19 -10.90 16.56
C ALA A 463 -6.67 -11.09 16.72
N ILE A 464 -5.99 -10.05 17.20
CA ILE A 464 -4.62 -10.17 17.62
C ILE A 464 -4.60 -11.16 18.79
N PRO A 465 -3.83 -12.26 18.73
CA PRO A 465 -3.74 -13.16 19.88
C PRO A 465 -3.30 -12.39 21.11
N MET A 466 -3.99 -12.57 22.24
CA MET A 466 -3.60 -11.98 23.50
C MET A 466 -2.11 -12.26 23.76
N GLY A 467 -1.33 -11.25 24.12
CA GLY A 467 0.10 -11.32 24.33
C GLY A 467 0.97 -11.13 23.06
N ALA A 468 0.45 -11.27 21.84
CA ALA A 468 1.22 -10.98 20.63
C ALA A 468 1.43 -9.47 20.44
N ALA A 469 0.38 -8.68 20.71
CA ALA A 469 0.49 -7.23 20.73
C ALA A 469 1.45 -6.75 21.80
N ASP A 470 1.38 -7.30 23.02
CA ASP A 470 2.27 -6.94 24.14
C ASP A 470 3.73 -7.20 23.82
N ASN A 471 4.05 -8.34 23.23
CA ASN A 471 5.41 -8.66 22.81
C ASN A 471 5.93 -7.68 21.75
N PHE A 472 5.09 -7.34 20.77
CA PHE A 472 5.45 -6.37 19.74
C PHE A 472 5.64 -4.96 20.31
N LEU A 473 4.71 -4.50 21.15
CA LEU A 473 4.77 -3.21 21.84
C LEU A 473 6.01 -3.11 22.76
N SER A 474 6.31 -4.18 23.49
CA SER A 474 7.53 -4.27 24.32
C SER A 474 8.80 -4.18 23.46
N GLY A 475 8.82 -4.84 22.30
CA GLY A 475 9.92 -4.72 21.34
C GLY A 475 10.08 -3.30 20.83
N LEU A 476 9.01 -2.63 20.38
CA LEU A 476 9.06 -1.23 19.96
C LEU A 476 9.54 -0.30 21.07
N LYS A 477 9.08 -0.55 22.31
CA LYS A 477 9.51 0.23 23.49
C LYS A 477 11.01 0.11 23.74
N SER A 478 11.58 -1.07 23.63
CA SER A 478 13.03 -1.28 23.73
C SER A 478 13.77 -0.44 22.70
N VAL A 479 13.29 -0.43 21.46
CA VAL A 479 13.90 0.29 20.33
C VAL A 479 13.91 1.80 20.57
N TYR A 480 12.73 2.42 20.75
CA TYR A 480 12.68 3.87 20.89
C TYR A 480 13.35 4.36 22.18
N THR A 481 13.27 3.61 23.29
CA THR A 481 14.00 3.96 24.52
C THR A 481 15.50 3.92 24.32
N SER A 482 16.02 2.97 23.54
CA SER A 482 17.44 2.90 23.19
C SER A 482 17.87 4.07 22.31
N MET A 483 17.04 4.49 21.37
CA MET A 483 17.29 5.65 20.50
C MET A 483 17.28 6.96 21.28
N GLU A 484 16.31 7.18 22.17
CA GLU A 484 16.20 8.37 23.03
C GLU A 484 17.42 8.56 23.97
N GLN A 485 18.22 7.52 24.21
CA GLN A 485 19.47 7.59 24.98
C GLN A 485 20.70 7.95 24.15
N ILE A 486 20.54 8.11 22.83
CA ILE A 486 21.59 8.58 21.94
C ILE A 486 21.54 10.11 21.95
N THR A 487 22.67 10.75 22.25
CA THR A 487 22.81 12.20 22.28
C THR A 487 24.06 12.62 21.53
N ASP A 488 24.06 13.83 21.02
CA ASP A 488 25.19 14.40 20.26
C ASP A 488 25.58 13.58 19.00
N ALA A 489 24.60 12.88 18.41
CA ALA A 489 24.78 12.09 17.20
C ALA A 489 24.91 13.00 15.96
N PRO A 490 25.68 12.59 14.93
CA PRO A 490 25.73 13.28 13.65
C PRO A 490 24.35 13.51 13.02
N GLU A 491 23.43 12.53 13.14
CA GLU A 491 22.07 12.55 12.61
C GLU A 491 21.03 12.60 13.75
N GLN A 492 21.27 13.43 14.76
CA GLN A 492 20.44 13.47 15.96
C GLN A 492 18.96 13.72 15.66
N GLU A 493 18.67 14.70 14.81
CA GLU A 493 17.29 15.05 14.46
C GLU A 493 16.53 13.87 13.83
N PHE A 494 17.17 13.13 12.93
CA PHE A 494 16.61 11.92 12.34
C PHE A 494 16.31 10.85 13.39
N LEU A 495 17.25 10.62 14.32
CA LEU A 495 17.07 9.60 15.37
C LEU A 495 15.96 9.99 16.36
N ASP A 496 15.86 11.26 16.73
CA ASP A 496 14.80 11.79 17.59
C ASP A 496 13.42 11.67 16.91
N ASN A 497 13.33 12.05 15.64
CA ASN A 497 12.12 11.91 14.84
C ASN A 497 11.70 10.45 14.71
N MET A 498 12.64 9.55 14.47
CA MET A 498 12.36 8.12 14.36
C MET A 498 11.92 7.51 15.70
N ALA A 499 12.55 7.88 16.80
CA ALA A 499 12.13 7.46 18.14
C ALA A 499 10.69 7.92 18.44
N MET A 500 10.37 9.20 18.16
CA MET A 500 9.03 9.75 18.32
C MET A 500 8.02 9.03 17.39
N ALA A 501 8.38 8.77 16.15
CA ALA A 501 7.53 8.03 15.20
C ALA A 501 7.23 6.60 15.72
N LEU A 502 8.21 5.91 16.28
CA LEU A 502 8.02 4.59 16.89
C LEU A 502 7.10 4.63 18.12
N ARG A 503 7.17 5.68 18.93
CA ARG A 503 6.22 5.89 20.06
C ARG A 503 4.80 6.13 19.56
N ILE A 504 4.64 7.00 18.58
CA ILE A 504 3.32 7.24 17.95
C ILE A 504 2.77 5.95 17.33
N TYR A 505 3.61 5.19 16.64
CA TYR A 505 3.21 3.90 16.09
C TYR A 505 2.82 2.89 17.16
N SER A 506 3.53 2.87 18.28
CA SER A 506 3.15 2.05 19.45
C SER A 506 1.76 2.44 19.96
N SER A 507 1.42 3.74 20.01
CA SER A 507 0.09 4.19 20.40
C SER A 507 -1.01 3.71 19.44
N VAL A 508 -0.75 3.71 18.12
CA VAL A 508 -1.69 3.16 17.12
C VAL A 508 -1.91 1.66 17.33
N VAL A 509 -0.86 0.90 17.54
CA VAL A 509 -0.95 -0.55 17.79
C VAL A 509 -1.68 -0.84 19.09
N ARG A 510 -1.40 -0.08 20.14
CA ARG A 510 -2.03 -0.22 21.46
C ARG A 510 -3.54 0.04 21.38
N SER A 511 -3.97 1.12 20.71
CA SER A 511 -5.40 1.33 20.43
C SER A 511 -6.03 0.14 19.72
N CYS A 512 -5.41 -0.39 18.67
CA CYS A 512 -5.94 -1.56 17.96
C CYS A 512 -6.10 -2.78 18.89
N ALA A 513 -5.12 -3.04 19.76
CA ALA A 513 -5.20 -4.13 20.74
C ALA A 513 -6.34 -3.91 21.74
N ASN A 514 -6.46 -2.72 22.30
CA ASN A 514 -7.51 -2.36 23.26
C ASN A 514 -8.91 -2.52 22.66
N PHE A 515 -9.12 -2.05 21.42
CA PHE A 515 -10.40 -2.22 20.73
C PHE A 515 -10.71 -3.70 20.44
N ASN A 516 -9.71 -4.51 20.11
CA ASN A 516 -9.88 -5.94 19.91
C ASN A 516 -10.30 -6.65 21.21
N ASP A 517 -9.62 -6.40 22.31
CA ASP A 517 -9.89 -7.01 23.59
C ASP A 517 -11.26 -6.57 24.15
N ALA A 518 -11.58 -5.29 23.99
CA ALA A 518 -12.91 -4.77 24.32
C ALA A 518 -14.02 -5.46 23.51
N GLN A 519 -13.81 -5.70 22.21
CA GLN A 519 -14.78 -6.40 21.36
C GLN A 519 -14.98 -7.84 21.79
N ILE A 520 -13.92 -8.55 22.19
CA ILE A 520 -14.03 -9.92 22.71
C ILE A 520 -14.92 -9.96 23.95
N ILE A 521 -14.71 -9.03 24.89
CA ILE A 521 -15.54 -8.94 26.10
C ILE A 521 -16.98 -8.60 25.74
N ARG A 522 -17.21 -7.62 24.88
CA ARG A 522 -18.57 -7.25 24.41
C ARG A 522 -19.29 -8.42 23.76
N ASN A 523 -18.67 -9.12 22.83
CA ASN A 523 -19.26 -10.26 22.12
C ASN A 523 -19.61 -11.38 23.09
N ARG A 524 -18.74 -11.70 24.03
CA ARG A 524 -18.94 -12.72 25.04
C ARG A 524 -20.16 -12.40 25.92
N ASN A 525 -20.31 -11.15 26.33
CA ASN A 525 -21.43 -10.70 27.15
C ASN A 525 -22.72 -10.51 26.35
N ARG A 526 -22.64 -10.03 25.10
CA ARG A 526 -23.80 -9.90 24.21
C ARG A 526 -24.46 -11.26 23.93
N GLU A 527 -23.68 -12.30 23.70
CA GLU A 527 -24.20 -13.65 23.53
C GLU A 527 -24.89 -14.18 24.77
N VAL A 528 -24.40 -13.85 25.98
CA VAL A 528 -25.01 -14.23 27.24
C VAL A 528 -26.33 -13.49 27.44
N LEU A 529 -26.44 -12.22 27.06
CA LEU A 529 -27.64 -11.40 27.19
C LEU A 529 -28.69 -11.68 26.13
N ALA A 530 -28.32 -12.06 24.92
CA ALA A 530 -29.23 -12.28 23.80
C ALA A 530 -29.66 -13.74 23.61
N GLY A 531 -28.96 -14.70 24.22
CA GLY A 531 -29.20 -16.12 24.01
C GLY A 531 -30.17 -16.73 25.04
N PRO A 532 -30.82 -17.85 24.70
CA PRO A 532 -31.52 -18.65 25.72
C PRO A 532 -30.49 -19.10 26.77
N ILE A 533 -30.88 -18.99 28.02
CA ILE A 533 -30.10 -19.18 29.27
C ILE A 533 -29.40 -20.56 29.40
N HIS A 534 -29.39 -21.37 28.37
CA HIS A 534 -28.89 -22.74 28.39
C HIS A 534 -27.63 -22.92 27.53
N ARG A 535 -26.52 -22.34 27.97
CA ARG A 535 -25.21 -22.89 27.60
C ARG A 535 -24.60 -23.56 28.84
N PRO A 536 -24.59 -24.91 28.91
CA PRO A 536 -24.26 -25.65 30.11
C PRO A 536 -22.84 -25.46 30.67
N ASN A 537 -22.00 -24.71 29.99
CA ASN A 537 -20.61 -24.55 30.36
C ASN A 537 -20.19 -23.09 30.67
N LYS A 538 -21.10 -22.13 30.70
CA LYS A 538 -20.82 -20.77 31.17
C LYS A 538 -21.49 -20.58 32.55
N ILE A 539 -20.68 -20.36 33.56
CA ILE A 539 -21.11 -19.87 34.86
C ILE A 539 -21.14 -18.33 34.73
N PRO A 540 -22.30 -17.69 34.54
CA PRO A 540 -22.41 -16.27 34.19
C PRO A 540 -21.78 -15.32 35.20
N THR A 541 -21.82 -15.72 36.49
CA THR A 541 -21.36 -14.91 37.62
C THR A 541 -19.82 -14.77 37.71
N TRP A 542 -19.06 -15.67 37.13
CA TRP A 542 -17.60 -15.65 37.23
C TRP A 542 -16.96 -14.87 36.07
N THR A 543 -17.56 -14.95 34.90
CA THR A 543 -17.09 -14.18 33.75
C THR A 543 -17.43 -12.70 33.88
N GLY A 544 -18.57 -12.36 34.50
CA GLY A 544 -18.98 -10.96 34.66
C GLY A 544 -18.06 -10.13 35.54
N ASP A 545 -17.60 -10.66 36.66
CA ASP A 545 -16.67 -9.94 37.54
C ASP A 545 -15.29 -9.79 36.91
N GLN A 546 -14.78 -10.82 36.24
CA GLN A 546 -13.51 -10.73 35.54
C GLN A 546 -13.59 -9.81 34.30
N ASP A 547 -14.67 -9.94 33.53
CA ASP A 547 -14.91 -9.08 32.37
C ASP A 547 -15.03 -7.60 32.75
N LEU A 548 -15.63 -7.31 33.92
CA LEU A 548 -15.70 -5.97 34.48
C LEU A 548 -14.31 -5.42 34.81
N LEU A 549 -13.48 -6.22 35.44
CA LEU A 549 -12.10 -5.84 35.76
C LEU A 549 -11.27 -5.63 34.49
N ASP A 550 -11.34 -6.60 33.59
CA ASP A 550 -10.58 -6.57 32.33
C ASP A 550 -11.00 -5.37 31.46
N PHE A 551 -12.30 -5.08 31.33
CA PHE A 551 -12.75 -3.93 30.55
C PHE A 551 -12.37 -2.59 31.19
N ASN A 552 -12.41 -2.48 32.51
CA ASN A 552 -11.93 -1.29 33.22
C ASN A 552 -10.42 -1.08 33.01
N GLU A 553 -9.64 -2.16 32.96
CA GLU A 553 -8.20 -2.08 32.67
C GLU A 553 -7.95 -1.63 31.23
N ILE A 554 -8.63 -2.23 30.24
CA ILE A 554 -8.59 -1.83 28.84
C ILE A 554 -8.98 -0.35 28.68
N MET A 555 -10.05 0.09 29.31
CA MET A 555 -10.51 1.47 29.24
C MET A 555 -9.48 2.45 29.81
N ARG A 556 -8.87 2.11 30.94
CA ARG A 556 -7.81 2.92 31.54
C ARG A 556 -6.59 2.99 30.61
N ASP A 557 -6.20 1.84 30.07
CA ASP A 557 -5.07 1.76 29.15
C ASP A 557 -5.28 2.60 27.91
N GLU A 558 -6.50 2.60 27.34
CA GLU A 558 -6.82 3.41 26.17
C GLU A 558 -6.88 4.92 26.50
N LEU A 559 -7.34 5.29 27.69
CA LEU A 559 -7.30 6.69 28.15
C LEU A 559 -5.87 7.20 28.31
N ASP A 560 -5.00 6.38 28.92
CA ASP A 560 -3.59 6.69 29.11
C ASP A 560 -2.90 6.79 27.74
N ASN A 561 -3.15 5.83 26.83
CA ASN A 561 -2.65 5.81 25.47
C ASN A 561 -3.06 7.05 24.69
N THR A 562 -4.36 7.41 24.74
CA THR A 562 -4.88 8.60 24.06
C THR A 562 -4.23 9.88 24.62
N THR A 563 -4.01 9.94 25.94
CA THR A 563 -3.37 11.09 26.60
C THR A 563 -1.89 11.21 26.21
N GLU A 564 -1.17 10.10 26.15
CA GLU A 564 0.22 10.06 25.68
C GLU A 564 0.31 10.50 24.21
N LEU A 565 -0.58 9.99 23.35
CA LEU A 565 -0.61 10.36 21.93
C LEU A 565 -0.88 11.86 21.75
N ILE A 566 -1.82 12.44 22.48
CA ILE A 566 -2.06 13.89 22.46
C ILE A 566 -0.77 14.66 22.78
N GLN A 567 -0.05 14.27 23.83
CA GLN A 567 1.21 14.93 24.22
C GLN A 567 2.29 14.79 23.15
N LEU A 568 2.44 13.62 22.53
CA LEU A 568 3.39 13.42 21.44
C LEU A 568 3.08 14.31 20.24
N LEU A 569 1.80 14.40 19.86
CA LEU A 569 1.39 15.21 18.70
C LEU A 569 1.52 16.72 18.97
N GLU A 570 1.19 17.19 20.17
CA GLU A 570 1.38 18.60 20.58
C GLU A 570 2.87 18.98 20.65
N ASN A 571 3.76 18.03 20.88
CA ASN A 571 5.22 18.24 20.94
C ASN A 571 5.95 18.02 19.59
N GLY A 572 5.24 18.17 18.45
CA GLY A 572 5.84 18.09 17.12
C GLY A 572 5.54 16.79 16.37
N GLY A 573 4.88 15.81 16.99
CA GLY A 573 4.56 14.54 16.37
C GLY A 573 3.54 14.62 15.23
N MET A 574 2.82 15.74 15.07
CA MET A 574 1.87 15.92 13.95
C MET A 574 2.55 15.74 12.59
N ASP A 575 3.78 16.22 12.43
CA ASP A 575 4.56 16.06 11.19
C ASP A 575 4.95 14.60 10.89
N LEU A 576 4.77 13.71 11.86
CA LEU A 576 5.03 12.28 11.73
C LEU A 576 3.76 11.47 11.46
N ILE A 577 2.60 12.12 11.40
CA ILE A 577 1.32 11.51 11.03
C ILE A 577 0.94 11.95 9.62
N ASN A 578 0.55 11.00 8.79
CA ASN A 578 -0.10 11.30 7.52
C ASN A 578 -1.52 11.76 7.78
N HIS A 579 -1.80 13.01 7.48
CA HIS A 579 -3.11 13.62 7.63
C HIS A 579 -3.45 14.53 6.44
N ALA A 580 -4.74 14.77 6.24
CA ALA A 580 -5.23 15.73 5.27
C ALA A 580 -4.77 17.15 5.64
N HIS A 581 -4.53 17.98 4.66
CA HIS A 581 -4.20 19.39 4.88
C HIS A 581 -5.44 20.25 5.14
N GLU A 582 -6.63 19.75 4.79
CA GLU A 582 -7.93 20.37 5.01
C GLU A 582 -8.92 19.35 5.59
N PRO A 583 -9.84 19.75 6.49
CA PRO A 583 -10.84 18.84 7.06
C PRO A 583 -11.72 18.14 6.00
N ALA A 584 -12.01 18.82 4.91
CA ALA A 584 -12.84 18.30 3.83
C ALA A 584 -12.20 17.11 3.06
N LEU A 585 -10.90 16.90 3.23
CA LEU A 585 -10.16 15.80 2.61
C LEU A 585 -9.97 14.60 3.55
N GLU A 586 -10.43 14.73 4.80
CA GLU A 586 -10.46 13.60 5.72
C GLU A 586 -11.41 12.53 5.20
N ASP A 587 -10.97 11.27 5.23
CA ASP A 587 -11.80 10.13 4.85
C ASP A 587 -11.48 8.89 5.70
N THR A 588 -11.98 7.73 5.31
CA THR A 588 -11.72 6.47 6.02
C THR A 588 -10.23 6.14 6.14
N PHE A 589 -9.41 6.61 5.22
CA PHE A 589 -7.99 6.26 5.13
C PHE A 589 -7.05 7.38 5.53
N LEU A 590 -7.50 8.63 5.49
CA LEU A 590 -6.70 9.81 5.75
C LEU A 590 -7.28 10.58 6.95
N LEU A 591 -6.49 10.68 8.01
CA LEU A 591 -6.86 11.46 9.20
C LEU A 591 -6.99 12.95 8.88
N GLY A 592 -7.83 13.66 9.61
CA GLY A 592 -7.97 15.10 9.47
C GLY A 592 -6.84 15.89 10.14
N PRO A 593 -6.71 17.18 9.82
CA PRO A 593 -5.72 18.06 10.45
C PRO A 593 -6.03 18.36 11.91
N ASP A 594 -7.29 18.19 12.35
CA ASP A 594 -7.74 18.46 13.71
C ASP A 594 -7.58 17.25 14.65
N LEU A 595 -6.61 16.37 14.35
CA LEU A 595 -6.42 15.09 15.04
C LEU A 595 -6.28 15.25 16.57
N VAL A 596 -5.55 16.25 17.04
CA VAL A 596 -5.36 16.50 18.48
C VAL A 596 -6.69 16.82 19.17
N GLU A 597 -7.52 17.66 18.55
CA GLU A 597 -8.84 18.00 19.10
C GLU A 597 -9.79 16.79 19.06
N ASN A 598 -9.73 15.99 18.01
CA ASN A 598 -10.47 14.74 17.91
C ASN A 598 -10.08 13.76 19.03
N LEU A 599 -8.81 13.65 19.37
CA LEU A 599 -8.34 12.82 20.47
C LEU A 599 -8.80 13.34 21.83
N LYS A 600 -8.83 14.66 22.03
CA LYS A 600 -9.40 15.27 23.25
C LYS A 600 -10.90 14.98 23.38
N GLN A 601 -11.63 15.05 22.26
CA GLN A 601 -13.06 14.70 22.23
C GLN A 601 -13.28 13.21 22.52
N LYS A 602 -12.50 12.32 21.89
CA LYS A 602 -12.49 10.88 22.20
C LYS A 602 -12.35 10.65 23.69
N ARG A 603 -11.33 11.23 24.30
CA ARG A 603 -11.05 11.08 25.74
C ARG A 603 -12.22 11.56 26.60
N LYS A 604 -12.86 12.67 26.24
CA LYS A 604 -14.03 13.18 26.94
C LYS A 604 -15.20 12.19 26.88
N ILE A 605 -15.54 11.70 25.69
CA ILE A 605 -16.63 10.72 25.50
C ILE A 605 -16.35 9.46 26.31
N MET A 606 -15.14 8.93 26.29
CA MET A 606 -14.76 7.76 27.07
C MET A 606 -14.97 7.97 28.58
N LEU A 607 -14.62 9.14 29.11
CA LEU A 607 -14.81 9.47 30.51
C LEU A 607 -16.29 9.62 30.87
N ASP A 608 -17.08 10.25 30.01
CA ASP A 608 -18.52 10.47 30.24
C ASP A 608 -19.29 9.12 30.26
N HIS A 609 -18.82 8.11 29.50
CA HIS A 609 -19.41 6.78 29.40
C HIS A 609 -18.72 5.70 30.25
N TRP A 610 -17.81 6.07 31.14
CA TRP A 610 -17.10 5.10 31.99
C TRP A 610 -18.05 4.25 32.85
N LEU A 611 -19.03 4.88 33.47
CA LEU A 611 -19.97 4.17 34.37
C LEU A 611 -20.90 3.18 33.65
N ASP A 612 -20.99 3.26 32.32
CA ASP A 612 -21.77 2.31 31.54
C ASP A 612 -21.19 0.89 31.61
N ILE A 613 -19.87 0.77 31.87
CA ILE A 613 -19.18 -0.53 32.00
C ILE A 613 -19.82 -1.38 33.10
N GLU A 614 -20.02 -0.81 34.28
CA GLU A 614 -20.63 -1.51 35.41
C GLU A 614 -22.09 -1.89 35.09
N GLY A 615 -22.87 -0.95 34.56
CA GLY A 615 -24.24 -1.20 34.17
C GLY A 615 -24.41 -2.29 33.10
N TYR A 616 -23.47 -2.35 32.14
CA TYR A 616 -23.48 -3.32 31.04
C TYR A 616 -23.07 -4.72 31.49
N LEU A 617 -22.01 -4.85 32.28
CA LEU A 617 -21.45 -6.15 32.66
C LEU A 617 -22.08 -6.78 33.91
N THR A 618 -22.62 -5.97 34.83
CA THR A 618 -23.19 -6.48 36.07
C THR A 618 -24.72 -6.63 36.06
N SER A 619 -25.38 -6.23 34.99
CA SER A 619 -26.86 -6.37 34.85
C SER A 619 -27.27 -7.40 33.82
N PRO A 620 -26.93 -8.69 34.01
CA PRO A 620 -27.22 -9.74 33.01
C PRO A 620 -28.72 -10.10 32.88
N PHE A 621 -29.59 -9.52 33.70
CA PHE A 621 -31.01 -9.90 33.79
C PHE A 621 -31.98 -8.72 33.63
N LYS A 622 -31.57 -7.63 33.06
CA LYS A 622 -32.48 -6.51 32.80
C LYS A 622 -33.06 -6.56 31.39
#